data_07348ec9d0a5dcf08824cea61969d4ff
#
_entry.id   07348ec9d0a5dcf08824cea61969d4ff
#
_cell.length_a   1.000
_cell.length_b   1.000
_cell.length_c   1.000
_cell.angle_alpha   90.00
_cell.angle_beta   90.00
_cell.angle_gamma   90.00
#
_symmetry.space_group_name_H-M   'P 1'
#
loop_
_entity.id
_entity.type
_entity.pdbx_description
1 polymer ?
#
loop_
_entity_poly.entity_id
_entity_poly.type
_entity_poly.pdbx_seq_one_letter_code
_entity_poly.pdbx_strand_id
1 'polypeptide(L)'
;LIRFVRETSGTPIIILSARSGEADKVEALDLGANDYITKPFGTGELLARVRVALRDNRRLTVGAPSARFQLKELQIDYDKRLVQLAGETVALTQTEYNILAMLAEHAGKVLTYSAIIKTVWGYQDPGSIKRLQVNMANIRKKLGIKPGDSRYILNELGVGYRMREENE
;
A
#
# COMPACT_ATOMS: atom_id res chain seq x y z
N LEU A 1 -11.90 -5.60 14.97
CA LEU A 1 -12.57 -4.50 14.28
C LEU A 1 -12.00 -4.22 12.89
N ILE A 2 -10.69 -3.97 12.75
CA ILE A 2 -10.04 -3.68 11.45
C ILE A 2 -10.32 -4.81 10.45
N ARG A 3 -10.09 -6.05 10.83
CA ARG A 3 -10.37 -7.21 9.96
C ARG A 3 -11.82 -7.24 9.49
N PHE A 4 -12.75 -7.02 10.40
CA PHE A 4 -14.17 -7.02 10.07
C PHE A 4 -14.50 -5.95 9.02
N VAL A 5 -13.99 -4.73 9.18
CA VAL A 5 -14.20 -3.67 8.20
C VAL A 5 -13.60 -4.04 6.85
N ARG A 6 -12.42 -4.65 6.84
CA ARG A 6 -11.75 -5.04 5.58
C ARG A 6 -12.43 -6.19 4.85
N GLU A 7 -13.11 -7.07 5.57
CA GLU A 7 -13.91 -8.12 4.94
C GLU A 7 -15.12 -7.58 4.19
N THR A 8 -15.64 -6.43 4.61
CA THR A 8 -16.90 -5.89 4.11
C THR A 8 -16.74 -4.60 3.33
N SER A 9 -15.63 -3.89 3.45
CA SER A 9 -15.50 -2.54 2.91
C SER A 9 -14.06 -2.12 2.69
N GLY A 10 -13.84 -1.29 1.65
CA GLY A 10 -12.58 -0.57 1.41
C GLY A 10 -12.47 0.78 2.13
N THR A 11 -13.36 1.05 3.08
CA THR A 11 -13.38 2.31 3.82
C THR A 11 -12.03 2.61 4.48
N PRO A 12 -11.48 3.82 4.32
CA PRO A 12 -10.24 4.20 5.01
C PRO A 12 -10.35 4.07 6.53
N ILE A 13 -9.31 3.54 7.16
CA ILE A 13 -9.25 3.36 8.61
C ILE A 13 -7.99 4.04 9.13
N ILE A 14 -8.17 4.96 10.08
CA ILE A 14 -7.08 5.61 10.81
C ILE A 14 -7.22 5.26 12.29
N ILE A 15 -6.18 4.71 12.89
CA ILE A 15 -6.17 4.36 14.31
C ILE A 15 -5.61 5.52 15.12
N LEU A 16 -6.36 5.96 16.14
CA LEU A 16 -5.91 6.94 17.11
C LEU A 16 -5.67 6.24 18.44
N SER A 17 -4.43 6.24 18.92
CA SER A 17 -4.08 5.50 20.13
C SER A 17 -3.00 6.19 20.95
N ALA A 18 -3.07 6.01 22.27
CA ALA A 18 -2.01 6.42 23.19
C ALA A 18 -0.80 5.47 23.14
N ARG A 19 -0.96 4.28 22.55
CA ARG A 19 0.12 3.30 22.41
C ARG A 19 1.04 3.74 21.28
N SER A 20 2.32 3.96 21.60
CA SER A 20 3.34 4.45 20.67
C SER A 20 4.32 3.38 20.21
N GLY A 21 4.15 2.12 20.67
CA GLY A 21 5.02 1.02 20.32
C GLY A 21 5.01 0.69 18.82
N GLU A 22 6.18 0.45 18.26
CA GLU A 22 6.32 0.07 16.85
C GLU A 22 5.51 -1.20 16.52
N ALA A 23 5.51 -2.19 17.43
CA ALA A 23 4.77 -3.43 17.24
C ALA A 23 3.26 -3.21 17.11
N ASP A 24 2.68 -2.31 17.92
CA ASP A 24 1.26 -1.98 17.85
C ASP A 24 0.91 -1.30 16.51
N LYS A 25 1.78 -0.40 16.04
CA LYS A 25 1.61 0.27 14.75
C LYS A 25 1.68 -0.71 13.59
N VAL A 26 2.67 -1.58 13.60
CA VAL A 26 2.86 -2.59 12.56
C VAL A 26 1.67 -3.54 12.51
N GLU A 27 1.21 -4.02 13.67
CA GLU A 27 0.04 -4.90 13.74
C GLU A 27 -1.21 -4.25 13.15
N ALA A 28 -1.50 -3.00 13.51
CA ALA A 28 -2.66 -2.28 12.99
C ALA A 28 -2.59 -2.11 11.47
N LEU A 29 -1.42 -1.75 10.94
CA LEU A 29 -1.21 -1.58 9.51
C LEU A 29 -1.30 -2.92 8.77
N ASP A 30 -0.76 -3.99 9.34
CA ASP A 30 -0.85 -5.34 8.77
C ASP A 30 -2.30 -5.85 8.72
N LEU A 31 -3.13 -5.46 9.67
CA LEU A 31 -4.55 -5.80 9.69
C LEU A 31 -5.37 -5.00 8.67
N GLY A 32 -4.78 -3.97 8.06
CA GLY A 32 -5.41 -3.21 7.00
C GLY A 32 -5.76 -1.76 7.34
N ALA A 33 -5.29 -1.22 8.47
CA ALA A 33 -5.41 0.20 8.75
C ALA A 33 -4.59 1.02 7.75
N ASN A 34 -5.12 2.16 7.32
CA ASN A 34 -4.43 3.07 6.42
C ASN A 34 -3.33 3.85 7.13
N ASP A 35 -3.57 4.19 8.40
CA ASP A 35 -2.63 4.97 9.19
C ASP A 35 -2.84 4.71 10.67
N TYR A 36 -1.85 5.11 11.47
CA TYR A 36 -1.84 4.97 12.92
C TYR A 36 -1.24 6.24 13.53
N ILE A 37 -2.04 6.97 14.30
CA ILE A 37 -1.64 8.24 14.90
C ILE A 37 -1.56 8.06 16.42
N THR A 38 -0.41 8.38 16.99
CA THR A 38 -0.19 8.32 18.44
C THR A 38 -0.67 9.61 19.10
N LYS A 39 -1.41 9.48 20.18
CA LYS A 39 -1.81 10.62 21.04
C LYS A 39 -0.61 11.07 21.91
N PRO A 40 -0.42 12.37 22.16
CA PRO A 40 -1.19 13.50 21.63
C PRO A 40 -0.83 13.80 20.16
N PHE A 41 -1.80 14.29 19.40
CA PHE A 41 -1.60 14.67 18.01
C PHE A 41 -2.18 16.08 17.76
N GLY A 42 -1.62 16.78 16.77
CA GLY A 42 -2.14 18.07 16.33
C GLY A 42 -3.35 17.90 15.41
N THR A 43 -4.30 18.83 15.50
CA THR A 43 -5.47 18.84 14.62
C THR A 43 -5.06 18.92 13.14
N GLY A 44 -4.06 19.73 12.83
CA GLY A 44 -3.53 19.85 11.47
C GLY A 44 -2.95 18.55 10.94
N GLU A 45 -2.22 17.80 11.78
CA GLU A 45 -1.69 16.49 11.43
C GLU A 45 -2.81 15.50 11.12
N LEU A 46 -3.83 15.41 12.00
CA LEU A 46 -4.97 14.52 11.79
C LEU A 46 -5.69 14.84 10.49
N LEU A 47 -5.99 16.11 10.24
CA LEU A 47 -6.68 16.54 9.02
C LEU A 47 -5.87 16.24 7.76
N ALA A 48 -4.54 16.40 7.81
CA ALA A 48 -3.68 16.09 6.69
C ALA A 48 -3.73 14.59 6.35
N ARG A 49 -3.69 13.73 7.35
CA ARG A 49 -3.76 12.26 7.18
C ARG A 49 -5.14 11.81 6.68
N VAL A 50 -6.21 12.42 7.18
CA VAL A 50 -7.56 12.16 6.68
C VAL A 50 -7.67 12.54 5.19
N ARG A 51 -7.13 13.71 4.80
CA ARG A 51 -7.12 14.12 3.39
C ARG A 51 -6.38 13.13 2.49
N VAL A 52 -5.23 12.62 2.94
CA VAL A 52 -4.49 11.60 2.18
C VAL A 52 -5.32 10.33 2.02
N ALA A 53 -5.89 9.82 3.10
CA ALA A 53 -6.71 8.62 3.06
C ALA A 53 -7.92 8.77 2.14
N LEU A 54 -8.59 9.92 2.17
CA LEU A 54 -9.75 10.20 1.32
C LEU A 54 -9.35 10.42 -0.14
N ARG A 55 -8.22 11.05 -0.40
CA ARG A 55 -7.73 11.27 -1.76
C ARG A 55 -7.46 9.94 -2.45
N ASP A 56 -6.80 9.03 -1.78
CA ASP A 56 -6.51 7.71 -2.31
C ASP A 56 -7.80 6.95 -2.61
N ASN A 57 -8.80 7.08 -1.75
CA ASN A 57 -10.11 6.47 -1.98
C ASN A 57 -10.86 7.13 -3.16
N ARG A 58 -10.71 8.44 -3.37
CA ARG A 58 -11.36 9.18 -4.48
C ARG A 58 -10.74 8.91 -5.85
N ARG A 59 -9.44 8.68 -5.94
CA ARG A 59 -8.78 8.30 -7.20
C ARG A 59 -9.43 7.09 -7.84
N LEU A 60 -10.14 6.32 -7.07
CA LEU A 60 -10.78 5.08 -7.47
C LEU A 60 -12.24 5.28 -7.90
N THR A 61 -12.85 6.42 -7.57
CA THR A 61 -14.26 6.69 -7.84
C THR A 61 -14.50 7.70 -8.96
N VAL A 62 -13.48 8.46 -9.37
CA VAL A 62 -13.61 9.43 -10.47
C VAL A 62 -13.12 8.75 -11.75
N GLY A 63 -14.06 8.30 -12.55
CA GLY A 63 -13.87 7.57 -13.78
C GLY A 63 -12.80 8.10 -14.73
N ALA A 64 -11.58 7.68 -14.50
CA ALA A 64 -10.63 7.56 -15.59
C ALA A 64 -11.01 6.31 -16.39
N PRO A 65 -10.83 6.28 -17.72
CA PRO A 65 -11.11 5.08 -18.49
C PRO A 65 -10.37 3.91 -17.87
N SER A 66 -11.03 2.78 -17.78
CA SER A 66 -10.59 1.57 -17.05
C SER A 66 -9.10 1.31 -17.24
N ALA A 67 -8.31 1.87 -16.35
CA ALA A 67 -6.89 1.62 -16.33
C ALA A 67 -6.68 0.24 -15.71
N ARG A 68 -6.13 -0.66 -16.49
CA ARG A 68 -5.72 -1.97 -16.03
C ARG A 68 -4.23 -2.11 -16.21
N PHE A 69 -3.61 -2.76 -15.27
CA PHE A 69 -2.21 -3.15 -15.37
C PHE A 69 -2.13 -4.66 -15.56
N GLN A 70 -1.28 -5.09 -16.48
CA GLN A 70 -1.01 -6.52 -16.67
C GLN A 70 0.49 -6.74 -16.84
N LEU A 71 1.02 -7.66 -16.05
CA LEU A 71 2.40 -8.12 -16.15
C LEU A 71 2.42 -9.63 -15.89
N LYS A 72 2.65 -10.41 -16.94
CA LYS A 72 2.60 -11.87 -16.86
C LYS A 72 1.23 -12.32 -16.32
N GLU A 73 1.19 -13.04 -15.20
CA GLU A 73 -0.06 -13.49 -14.57
C GLU A 73 -0.69 -12.47 -13.64
N LEU A 74 0.03 -11.37 -13.34
CA LEU A 74 -0.47 -10.33 -12.45
C LEU A 74 -1.35 -9.34 -13.21
N GLN A 75 -2.56 -9.13 -12.71
CA GLN A 75 -3.51 -8.15 -13.24
C GLN A 75 -4.03 -7.27 -12.13
N ILE A 76 -4.09 -5.97 -12.38
CA ILE A 76 -4.66 -5.00 -11.46
C ILE A 76 -5.74 -4.21 -12.19
N ASP A 77 -6.96 -4.26 -11.67
CA ASP A 77 -8.06 -3.39 -12.10
C ASP A 77 -8.16 -2.25 -11.10
N TYR A 78 -7.72 -1.06 -11.52
CA TYR A 78 -7.67 0.10 -10.62
C TYR A 78 -9.07 0.58 -10.24
N ASP A 79 -10.03 0.48 -11.13
CA ASP A 79 -11.41 0.92 -10.87
C ASP A 79 -12.07 0.06 -9.78
N LYS A 80 -11.83 -1.24 -9.85
CA LYS A 80 -12.39 -2.21 -8.88
C LYS A 80 -11.49 -2.43 -7.67
N ARG A 81 -10.28 -1.88 -7.67
CA ARG A 81 -9.23 -2.17 -6.67
C ARG A 81 -9.00 -3.68 -6.52
N LEU A 82 -9.00 -4.36 -7.62
CA LEU A 82 -8.92 -5.81 -7.67
C LEU A 82 -7.55 -6.23 -8.19
N VAL A 83 -6.88 -7.08 -7.44
CA VAL A 83 -5.63 -7.72 -7.84
C VAL A 83 -5.88 -9.18 -8.09
N GLN A 84 -5.49 -9.67 -9.24
CA GLN A 84 -5.60 -11.08 -9.61
C GLN A 84 -4.25 -11.62 -10.04
N LEU A 85 -3.99 -12.86 -9.70
CA LEU A 85 -2.82 -13.61 -10.11
C LEU A 85 -3.29 -14.91 -10.77
N ALA A 86 -2.98 -15.09 -12.04
CA ALA A 86 -3.43 -16.23 -12.83
C ALA A 86 -4.96 -16.42 -12.76
N GLY A 87 -5.71 -15.32 -12.77
CA GLY A 87 -7.17 -15.33 -12.72
C GLY A 87 -7.78 -15.44 -11.32
N GLU A 88 -6.98 -15.66 -10.29
CA GLU A 88 -7.45 -15.76 -8.91
C GLU A 88 -7.23 -14.45 -8.15
N THR A 89 -8.23 -14.03 -7.38
CA THR A 89 -8.17 -12.82 -6.57
C THR A 89 -7.14 -12.96 -5.45
N VAL A 90 -6.27 -11.96 -5.32
CA VAL A 90 -5.31 -11.86 -4.24
C VAL A 90 -5.86 -10.89 -3.20
N ALA A 91 -6.05 -11.37 -1.98
CA ALA A 91 -6.60 -10.55 -0.89
C ALA A 91 -5.49 -9.70 -0.25
N LEU A 92 -5.44 -8.43 -0.63
CA LEU A 92 -4.51 -7.44 -0.08
C LEU A 92 -5.22 -6.53 0.92
N THR A 93 -4.47 -6.06 1.92
CA THR A 93 -4.94 -4.94 2.75
C THR A 93 -4.99 -3.67 1.90
N GLN A 94 -5.68 -2.65 2.40
CA GLN A 94 -5.74 -1.35 1.75
C GLN A 94 -4.34 -0.77 1.52
N THR A 95 -3.48 -0.83 2.54
CA THR A 95 -2.11 -0.33 2.47
C THR A 95 -1.27 -1.10 1.46
N GLU A 96 -1.35 -2.42 1.48
CA GLU A 96 -0.66 -3.28 0.51
C GLU A 96 -1.12 -2.98 -0.91
N TYR A 97 -2.42 -2.85 -1.12
CA TYR A 97 -2.97 -2.48 -2.42
C TYR A 97 -2.44 -1.11 -2.88
N ASN A 98 -2.46 -0.10 -2.01
CA ASN A 98 -1.99 1.24 -2.36
C ASN A 98 -0.51 1.24 -2.78
N ILE A 99 0.33 0.47 -2.09
CA ILE A 99 1.74 0.32 -2.46
C ILE A 99 1.87 -0.34 -3.83
N LEU A 100 1.20 -1.47 -4.02
CA LEU A 100 1.28 -2.22 -5.27
C LEU A 100 0.75 -1.42 -6.47
N ALA A 101 -0.40 -0.77 -6.30
CA ALA A 101 -0.99 0.07 -7.33
C ALA A 101 -0.10 1.26 -7.71
N MET A 102 0.52 1.92 -6.73
CA MET A 102 1.46 3.01 -6.98
C MET A 102 2.66 2.53 -7.80
N LEU A 103 3.23 1.40 -7.45
CA LEU A 103 4.33 0.81 -8.21
C LEU A 103 3.93 0.47 -9.64
N ALA A 104 2.74 -0.11 -9.81
CA ALA A 104 2.23 -0.49 -11.12
C ALA A 104 1.91 0.72 -12.00
N GLU A 105 1.32 1.78 -11.43
CA GLU A 105 1.07 3.04 -12.15
C GLU A 105 2.35 3.69 -12.66
N HIS A 106 3.47 3.45 -12.00
CA HIS A 106 4.79 3.97 -12.34
C HIS A 106 5.75 2.86 -12.80
N ALA A 107 5.21 1.80 -13.41
CA ALA A 107 6.01 0.66 -13.85
C ALA A 107 7.21 1.12 -14.69
N GLY A 108 8.36 0.50 -14.46
CA GLY A 108 9.61 0.85 -15.08
C GLY A 108 10.40 1.96 -14.38
N LYS A 109 9.78 2.69 -13.46
CA LYS A 109 10.43 3.77 -12.71
C LYS A 109 10.76 3.33 -11.30
N VAL A 110 11.93 3.72 -10.82
CA VAL A 110 12.30 3.53 -9.42
C VAL A 110 11.54 4.54 -8.57
N LEU A 111 10.77 4.05 -7.61
CA LEU A 111 10.13 4.88 -6.60
C LEU A 111 10.95 4.82 -5.33
N THR A 112 11.34 5.98 -4.82
CA THR A 112 12.13 6.05 -3.59
C THR A 112 11.29 5.64 -2.39
N TYR A 113 11.94 5.15 -1.33
CA TYR A 113 11.27 4.86 -0.07
C TYR A 113 10.46 6.06 0.40
N SER A 114 11.06 7.24 0.35
CA SER A 114 10.42 8.49 0.77
C SER A 114 9.17 8.81 -0.05
N ALA A 115 9.24 8.66 -1.36
CA ALA A 115 8.10 8.92 -2.25
C ALA A 115 6.93 7.97 -1.95
N ILE A 116 7.21 6.69 -1.79
CA ILE A 116 6.19 5.69 -1.47
C ILE A 116 5.59 5.98 -0.10
N ILE A 117 6.41 6.19 0.92
CA ILE A 117 5.98 6.42 2.28
C ILE A 117 5.10 7.68 2.38
N LYS A 118 5.53 8.78 1.79
CA LYS A 118 4.77 10.03 1.82
C LYS A 118 3.43 9.92 1.09
N THR A 119 3.40 9.20 -0.01
CA THR A 119 2.16 9.00 -0.77
C THR A 119 1.18 8.08 -0.04
N VAL A 120 1.67 6.97 0.51
CA VAL A 120 0.82 5.97 1.15
C VAL A 120 0.38 6.39 2.54
N TRP A 121 1.28 6.94 3.35
CA TRP A 121 1.00 7.31 4.74
C TRP A 121 0.87 8.81 4.99
N GLY A 122 1.32 9.65 4.06
CA GLY A 122 1.24 11.10 4.17
C GLY A 122 2.33 11.75 5.03
N TYR A 123 3.18 10.96 5.66
CA TYR A 123 4.28 11.45 6.51
C TYR A 123 5.40 10.44 6.57
N GLN A 124 6.56 10.87 7.03
CA GLN A 124 7.71 10.00 7.24
C GLN A 124 8.25 10.20 8.66
N ASP A 125 8.53 9.09 9.35
CA ASP A 125 9.13 9.05 10.68
C ASP A 125 10.23 7.97 10.70
N PRO A 126 10.99 7.81 11.82
CA PRO A 126 12.06 6.81 11.87
C PRO A 126 11.63 5.36 11.64
N GLY A 127 10.38 5.03 11.88
CA GLY A 127 9.83 3.68 11.67
C GLY A 127 9.24 3.45 10.28
N SER A 128 9.19 4.46 9.43
CA SER A 128 8.47 4.40 8.14
C SER A 128 9.06 3.39 7.17
N ILE A 129 10.37 3.34 7.05
CA ILE A 129 11.04 2.38 6.15
C ILE A 129 10.75 0.95 6.59
N LYS A 130 10.76 0.69 7.88
CA LYS A 130 10.43 -0.64 8.41
C LYS A 130 9.00 -1.04 8.09
N ARG A 131 8.04 -0.12 8.25
CA ARG A 131 6.65 -0.36 7.87
C ARG A 131 6.52 -0.71 6.39
N LEU A 132 7.19 0.04 5.53
CA LEU A 132 7.19 -0.23 4.09
C LEU A 132 7.77 -1.61 3.79
N GLN A 133 8.88 -1.98 4.40
CA GLN A 133 9.51 -3.29 4.22
C GLN A 133 8.62 -4.43 4.66
N VAL A 134 7.92 -4.29 5.79
CA VAL A 134 6.96 -5.29 6.28
C VAL A 134 5.81 -5.46 5.29
N ASN A 135 5.23 -4.36 4.82
CA ASN A 135 4.17 -4.42 3.82
C ASN A 135 4.65 -5.04 2.51
N MET A 136 5.85 -4.71 2.06
CA MET A 136 6.43 -5.29 0.85
C MET A 136 6.63 -6.80 0.98
N ALA A 137 7.10 -7.27 2.13
CA ALA A 137 7.25 -8.70 2.40
C ALA A 137 5.88 -9.41 2.34
N ASN A 138 4.85 -8.81 2.92
CA ASN A 138 3.49 -9.35 2.89
C ASN A 138 2.90 -9.39 1.47
N ILE A 139 3.11 -8.34 0.69
CA ILE A 139 2.70 -8.30 -0.73
C ILE A 139 3.35 -9.44 -1.49
N ARG A 140 4.66 -9.58 -1.37
CA ARG A 140 5.40 -10.64 -2.07
C ARG A 140 4.93 -12.03 -1.68
N LYS A 141 4.70 -12.25 -0.40
CA LYS A 141 4.16 -13.52 0.11
C LYS A 141 2.79 -13.83 -0.50
N LYS A 142 1.92 -12.85 -0.56
CA LYS A 142 0.57 -13.01 -1.13
C LYS A 142 0.57 -13.22 -2.64
N LEU A 143 1.57 -12.68 -3.33
CA LEU A 143 1.79 -12.90 -4.76
C LEU A 143 2.56 -14.20 -5.05
N GLY A 144 2.91 -14.97 -4.03
CA GLY A 144 3.67 -16.21 -4.21
C GLY A 144 5.13 -15.99 -4.64
N ILE A 145 5.68 -14.81 -4.39
CA ILE A 145 7.06 -14.47 -4.74
C ILE A 145 7.98 -14.93 -3.62
N LYS A 146 8.95 -15.77 -3.98
CA LYS A 146 9.97 -16.25 -3.03
C LYS A 146 11.07 -15.20 -2.85
N PRO A 147 11.79 -15.21 -1.71
CA PRO A 147 12.96 -14.36 -1.52
C PRO A 147 13.95 -14.50 -2.67
N GLY A 148 14.41 -13.37 -3.20
CA GLY A 148 15.33 -13.35 -4.35
C GLY A 148 14.68 -13.42 -5.72
N ASP A 149 13.37 -13.70 -5.80
CA ASP A 149 12.64 -13.69 -7.05
C ASP A 149 12.18 -12.24 -7.35
N SER A 150 12.62 -11.70 -8.47
CA SER A 150 12.31 -10.35 -8.92
C SER A 150 11.32 -10.34 -10.09
N ARG A 151 10.40 -11.29 -10.12
CA ARG A 151 9.46 -11.47 -11.22
C ARG A 151 8.62 -10.24 -11.50
N TYR A 152 8.16 -9.55 -10.46
CA TYR A 152 7.31 -8.37 -10.57
C TYR A 152 7.96 -7.12 -10.00
N ILE A 153 8.55 -7.21 -8.81
CA ILE A 153 9.07 -6.08 -8.06
C ILE A 153 10.55 -6.27 -7.80
N LEU A 154 11.34 -5.26 -8.18
CA LEU A 154 12.78 -5.22 -7.97
C LEU A 154 13.11 -4.31 -6.78
N ASN A 155 14.10 -4.75 -5.99
CA ASN A 155 14.72 -3.89 -5.00
C ASN A 155 15.81 -3.06 -5.67
N GLU A 156 15.72 -1.75 -5.51
CA GLU A 156 16.84 -0.84 -5.76
C GLU A 156 17.45 -0.53 -4.41
N LEU A 157 18.48 -1.29 -4.02
CA LEU A 157 19.05 -1.26 -2.67
C LEU A 157 19.45 0.15 -2.25
N GLY A 158 18.98 0.56 -1.07
CA GLY A 158 19.23 1.89 -0.52
C GLY A 158 18.46 3.01 -1.19
N VAL A 159 17.66 2.74 -2.20
CA VAL A 159 16.92 3.75 -2.97
C VAL A 159 15.41 3.53 -2.84
N GLY A 160 14.90 2.38 -3.25
CA GLY A 160 13.47 2.11 -3.26
C GLY A 160 13.10 0.82 -3.96
N TYR A 161 11.97 0.84 -4.63
CA TYR A 161 11.43 -0.30 -5.37
C TYR A 161 11.02 0.09 -6.79
N ARG A 162 11.03 -0.88 -7.70
CA ARG A 162 10.57 -0.69 -9.08
C ARG A 162 9.69 -1.86 -9.49
N MET A 163 8.55 -1.56 -10.08
CA MET A 163 7.73 -2.56 -10.77
C MET A 163 8.29 -2.75 -12.18
N ARG A 164 8.37 -4.00 -12.64
CA ARG A 164 8.75 -4.30 -14.02
C ARG A 164 7.69 -3.77 -14.99
N GLU A 165 8.13 -3.41 -16.19
CA GLU A 165 7.23 -3.06 -17.29
C GLU A 165 6.69 -4.32 -17.97
N GLU A 166 5.58 -4.18 -18.70
CA GLU A 166 4.93 -5.28 -19.39
C GLU A 166 5.86 -6.03 -20.38
N ASN A 167 6.86 -5.35 -20.90
CA ASN A 167 7.77 -5.88 -21.91
C ASN A 167 9.11 -6.41 -21.35
N GLU A 168 9.28 -6.44 -20.06
CA GLU A 168 10.49 -6.94 -19.43
C GLU A 168 10.48 -8.44 -19.16
#